data_5208c9d2aa5f30c521fef309cf9e8535
#
_entry.id   5208c9d2aa5f30c521fef309cf9e8535
#
_cell.length_a   1.000
_cell.length_b   1.000
_cell.length_c   1.000
_cell.angle_alpha   90.00
_cell.angle_beta   90.00
_cell.angle_gamma   90.00
#
_symmetry.space_group_name_H-M   'P 1'
#
loop_
_entity.id
_entity.type
_entity.pdbx_description
1 polymer ?
#
loop_
_entity_poly.entity_id
_entity_poly.type
_entity_poly.pdbx_seq_one_letter_code
_entity_poly.pdbx_strand_id
1 'polypeptide(L)'
;MKNITLISRLLISGLFLLSAIAKLYPTPLYGITKVFEEGQLIPMGFSEDFAPFLSRLIIAFEFFIAFAILQTHYIKKLIIPSTILLLIIFYVDLALDIFVGNDENCGCFGQLIPMTPTEAFIKNIFTILLLFFIYRNVNDKKESNFL
;
A
#
# COMPACT_ATOMS: atom_id res chain seq x y z
N MET A 1 -2.34 -10.48 23.62
CA MET A 1 -1.46 -10.35 22.42
C MET A 1 -2.17 -10.78 21.13
N LYS A 2 -2.92 -11.92 21.06
CA LYS A 2 -3.64 -12.32 19.85
C LYS A 2 -4.62 -11.25 19.32
N ASN A 3 -5.39 -10.61 20.20
CA ASN A 3 -6.36 -9.59 19.80
C ASN A 3 -5.70 -8.33 19.21
N ILE A 4 -4.57 -7.90 19.76
CA ILE A 4 -3.85 -6.73 19.25
C ILE A 4 -3.27 -7.03 17.86
N THR A 5 -2.71 -8.21 17.64
CA THR A 5 -2.23 -8.63 16.33
C THR A 5 -3.36 -8.70 15.30
N LEU A 6 -4.54 -9.19 15.68
CA LEU A 6 -5.70 -9.22 14.81
C LEU A 6 -6.17 -7.81 14.46
N ILE A 7 -6.26 -6.91 15.44
CA ILE A 7 -6.63 -5.50 15.22
C ILE A 7 -5.63 -4.84 14.26
N SER A 8 -4.33 -5.04 14.48
CA SER A 8 -3.28 -4.50 13.59
C SER A 8 -3.42 -5.01 12.15
N ARG A 9 -3.76 -6.29 11.96
CA ARG A 9 -4.01 -6.89 10.63
C ARG A 9 -5.25 -6.30 9.98
N LEU A 10 -6.33 -6.09 10.73
CA LEU A 10 -7.54 -5.44 10.24
C LEU A 10 -7.29 -3.98 9.85
N LEU A 11 -6.50 -3.25 10.62
CA LEU A 11 -6.13 -1.87 10.29
C LEU A 11 -5.32 -1.80 8.99
N ILE A 12 -4.33 -2.66 8.80
CA ILE A 12 -3.54 -2.70 7.56
C ILE A 12 -4.41 -3.14 6.38
N SER A 13 -5.25 -4.17 6.55
CA SER A 13 -6.20 -4.60 5.53
C SER A 13 -7.11 -3.46 5.09
N GLY A 14 -7.72 -2.75 6.04
CA GLY A 14 -8.58 -1.61 5.77
C GLY A 14 -7.85 -0.47 5.06
N LEU A 15 -6.62 -0.17 5.46
CA LEU A 15 -5.80 0.86 4.85
C LEU A 15 -5.47 0.55 3.38
N PHE A 16 -5.04 -0.67 3.07
CA PHE A 16 -4.76 -1.07 1.70
C PHE A 16 -6.03 -1.18 0.84
N LEU A 17 -7.13 -1.66 1.41
CA LEU A 17 -8.42 -1.70 0.73
C LEU A 17 -8.91 -0.29 0.39
N LEU A 18 -8.82 0.63 1.34
CA LEU A 18 -9.20 2.04 1.13
C LEU A 18 -8.29 2.69 0.08
N SER A 19 -6.98 2.44 0.12
CA SER A 19 -6.02 2.95 -0.86
C SER A 19 -6.36 2.49 -2.28
N ALA A 20 -6.62 1.19 -2.46
CA ALA A 20 -6.98 0.62 -3.75
C ALA A 20 -8.29 1.20 -4.30
N ILE A 21 -9.34 1.29 -3.47
CA ILE A 21 -10.64 1.86 -3.86
C ILE A 21 -10.50 3.34 -4.18
N ALA A 22 -9.76 4.09 -3.38
CA ALA A 22 -9.59 5.52 -3.55
C ALA A 22 -8.88 5.89 -4.85
N LYS A 23 -7.91 5.06 -5.29
CA LYS A 23 -7.23 5.24 -6.58
C LYS A 23 -8.17 5.00 -7.79
N LEU A 24 -9.17 4.16 -7.63
CA LEU A 24 -10.17 3.89 -8.68
C LEU A 24 -11.29 4.94 -8.75
N TYR A 25 -11.43 5.77 -7.72
CA TYR A 25 -12.44 6.81 -7.68
C TYR A 25 -12.06 8.01 -8.60
N PRO A 26 -12.98 8.68 -9.32
CA PRO A 26 -14.45 8.50 -9.31
C PRO A 26 -14.98 7.47 -10.33
N THR A 27 -14.14 6.79 -11.05
CA THR A 27 -14.53 5.91 -12.18
C THR A 27 -14.06 4.46 -11.99
N PRO A 28 -14.51 3.77 -10.91
CA PRO A 28 -14.01 2.42 -10.60
C PRO A 28 -14.29 1.38 -11.69
N LEU A 29 -15.39 1.54 -12.44
CA LEU A 29 -15.75 0.63 -13.53
C LEU A 29 -14.83 0.75 -14.76
N TYR A 30 -14.25 1.90 -14.98
CA TYR A 30 -13.35 2.15 -16.12
C TYR A 30 -11.87 2.00 -15.78
N GLY A 31 -11.55 1.85 -14.48
CA GLY A 31 -10.17 1.71 -14.01
C GLY A 31 -9.28 2.89 -14.39
N ILE A 32 -9.85 4.10 -14.44
CA ILE A 32 -9.10 5.33 -14.74
C ILE A 32 -8.43 5.80 -13.44
N THR A 33 -7.12 5.84 -13.44
CA THR A 33 -6.28 6.13 -12.26
C THR A 33 -5.33 7.29 -12.51
N LYS A 34 -5.77 8.27 -13.33
CA LYS A 34 -4.92 9.38 -13.78
C LYS A 34 -4.21 10.13 -12.66
N VAL A 35 -4.89 10.39 -11.54
CA VAL A 35 -4.28 11.11 -10.42
C VAL A 35 -3.10 10.34 -9.82
N PHE A 36 -3.20 9.02 -9.75
CA PHE A 36 -2.10 8.18 -9.30
C PHE A 36 -0.99 8.07 -10.35
N GLU A 37 -1.36 7.98 -11.63
CA GLU A 37 -0.43 7.92 -12.75
C GLU A 37 0.36 9.22 -12.88
N GLU A 38 -0.32 10.37 -12.91
CA GLU A 38 0.26 11.70 -13.07
C GLU A 38 0.96 12.20 -11.79
N GLY A 39 0.41 11.85 -10.62
CA GLY A 39 0.94 12.30 -9.33
C GLY A 39 2.12 11.46 -8.81
N GLN A 40 2.29 10.23 -9.29
CA GLN A 40 3.32 9.35 -8.76
C GLN A 40 4.10 8.57 -9.84
N LEU A 41 3.44 7.86 -10.74
CA LEU A 41 4.14 6.96 -11.66
C LEU A 41 4.93 7.68 -12.74
N ILE A 42 4.38 8.73 -13.34
CA ILE A 42 5.07 9.52 -14.36
C ILE A 42 6.26 10.30 -13.76
N PRO A 43 6.15 10.97 -12.61
CA PRO A 43 7.29 11.56 -11.92
C PRO A 43 8.40 10.56 -11.55
N MET A 44 8.06 9.31 -11.24
CA MET A 44 9.04 8.22 -11.03
C MET A 44 9.80 7.81 -12.31
N GLY A 45 9.42 8.35 -13.49
CA GLY A 45 10.07 8.09 -14.77
C GLY A 45 9.41 7.03 -15.64
N PHE A 46 8.21 6.58 -15.31
CA PHE A 46 7.45 5.68 -16.18
C PHE A 46 6.80 6.45 -17.34
N SER A 47 6.76 5.84 -18.54
CA SER A 47 6.12 6.46 -19.70
C SER A 47 4.60 6.52 -19.55
N GLU A 48 3.97 7.52 -20.20
CA GLU A 48 2.51 7.70 -20.21
C GLU A 48 1.77 6.46 -20.73
N ASP A 49 2.36 5.70 -21.64
CA ASP A 49 1.76 4.47 -22.17
C ASP A 49 1.85 3.29 -21.19
N PHE A 50 2.89 3.26 -20.35
CA PHE A 50 3.13 2.17 -19.39
C PHE A 50 2.51 2.43 -18.03
N ALA A 51 2.40 3.68 -17.61
CA ALA A 51 1.85 4.06 -16.30
C ALA A 51 0.42 3.51 -16.06
N PRO A 52 -0.52 3.49 -17.03
CA PRO A 52 -1.85 2.90 -16.84
C PRO A 52 -1.83 1.38 -16.59
N PHE A 53 -0.91 0.67 -17.21
CA PHE A 53 -0.75 -0.77 -16.95
C PHE A 53 -0.18 -1.01 -15.54
N LEU A 54 0.85 -0.26 -15.17
CA LEU A 54 1.49 -0.38 -13.88
C LEU A 54 0.55 0.03 -12.73
N SER A 55 -0.24 1.09 -12.92
CA SER A 55 -1.21 1.54 -11.91
C SER A 55 -2.23 0.44 -11.58
N ARG A 56 -2.77 -0.23 -12.58
CA ARG A 56 -3.72 -1.34 -12.41
C ARG A 56 -3.08 -2.54 -11.71
N LEU A 57 -1.83 -2.85 -12.05
CA LEU A 57 -1.07 -3.92 -11.40
C LEU A 57 -0.85 -3.61 -9.90
N ILE A 58 -0.47 -2.38 -9.59
CA ILE A 58 -0.26 -1.94 -8.20
C ILE A 58 -1.57 -1.98 -7.41
N ILE A 59 -2.67 -1.50 -7.98
CA ILE A 59 -3.99 -1.54 -7.33
C ILE A 59 -4.43 -2.98 -7.09
N ALA A 60 -4.27 -3.88 -8.07
CA ALA A 60 -4.55 -5.30 -7.89
C ALA A 60 -3.70 -5.91 -6.77
N PHE A 61 -2.43 -5.50 -6.65
CA PHE A 61 -1.55 -5.94 -5.60
C PHE A 61 -1.94 -5.38 -4.21
N GLU A 62 -2.41 -4.14 -4.14
CA GLU A 62 -2.98 -3.57 -2.91
C GLU A 62 -4.22 -4.34 -2.45
N PHE A 63 -5.14 -4.68 -3.36
CA PHE A 63 -6.26 -5.57 -3.04
C PHE A 63 -5.78 -6.94 -2.54
N PHE A 64 -4.81 -7.52 -3.23
CA PHE A 64 -4.23 -8.80 -2.80
C PHE A 64 -3.68 -8.71 -1.38
N ILE A 65 -2.88 -7.68 -1.04
CA ILE A 65 -2.36 -7.45 0.31
C ILE A 65 -3.48 -7.31 1.32
N ALA A 66 -4.53 -6.52 1.00
CA ALA A 66 -5.65 -6.28 1.90
C ALA A 66 -6.32 -7.57 2.36
N PHE A 67 -6.51 -8.52 1.46
CA PHE A 67 -7.09 -9.82 1.80
C PHE A 67 -6.05 -10.81 2.35
N ALA A 68 -4.85 -10.84 1.78
CA ALA A 68 -3.82 -11.79 2.16
C ALA A 68 -3.32 -11.57 3.59
N ILE A 69 -3.25 -10.33 4.08
CA ILE A 69 -2.83 -10.03 5.45
C ILE A 69 -3.79 -10.61 6.51
N LEU A 70 -5.04 -10.89 6.16
CA LEU A 70 -6.03 -11.51 7.03
C LEU A 70 -5.93 -13.03 7.07
N GLN A 71 -5.28 -13.65 6.09
CA GLN A 71 -5.04 -15.09 6.07
C GLN A 71 -4.01 -15.49 7.12
N THR A 72 -3.98 -16.78 7.47
CA THR A 72 -3.07 -17.30 8.50
C THR A 72 -1.78 -17.88 7.92
N HIS A 73 -1.72 -18.09 6.60
CA HIS A 73 -0.60 -18.73 5.93
C HIS A 73 0.33 -17.73 5.23
N TYR A 74 1.62 -18.03 5.20
CA TYR A 74 2.68 -17.29 4.49
C TYR A 74 2.83 -15.80 4.85
N ILE A 75 2.28 -15.37 5.99
CA ILE A 75 2.31 -13.95 6.41
C ILE A 75 3.74 -13.45 6.50
N LYS A 76 4.61 -14.14 7.24
CA LYS A 76 6.01 -13.74 7.45
C LYS A 76 6.89 -13.93 6.22
N LYS A 77 6.66 -14.99 5.45
CA LYS A 77 7.57 -15.38 4.37
C LYS A 77 7.29 -14.64 3.06
N LEU A 78 6.03 -14.30 2.82
CA LEU A 78 5.63 -13.72 1.54
C LEU A 78 4.91 -12.39 1.71
N ILE A 79 3.84 -12.34 2.51
CA ILE A 79 2.94 -11.17 2.53
C ILE A 79 3.63 -9.95 3.13
N ILE A 80 4.23 -10.06 4.31
CA ILE A 80 4.91 -8.94 4.96
C ILE A 80 6.11 -8.44 4.13
N PRO A 81 7.05 -9.29 3.65
CA PRO A 81 8.15 -8.80 2.83
C PRO A 81 7.71 -8.12 1.54
N SER A 82 6.72 -8.67 0.85
CA SER A 82 6.18 -8.06 -0.37
C SER A 82 5.51 -6.71 -0.10
N THR A 83 4.78 -6.61 1.00
CA THR A 83 4.15 -5.36 1.43
C THR A 83 5.19 -4.30 1.81
N ILE A 84 6.24 -4.69 2.54
CA ILE A 84 7.34 -3.79 2.91
C ILE A 84 8.08 -3.32 1.66
N LEU A 85 8.34 -4.21 0.70
CA LEU A 85 8.99 -3.85 -0.56
C LEU A 85 8.19 -2.79 -1.32
N LEU A 86 6.88 -2.98 -1.46
CA LEU A 86 6.00 -1.99 -2.09
C LEU A 86 6.04 -0.65 -1.35
N LEU A 87 5.96 -0.67 -0.02
CA LEU A 87 6.00 0.55 0.79
C LEU A 87 7.35 1.27 0.71
N ILE A 88 8.46 0.54 0.60
CA ILE A 88 9.79 1.13 0.45
C ILE A 88 9.90 1.86 -0.89
N ILE A 89 9.38 1.26 -1.97
CA ILE A 89 9.39 1.91 -3.30
C ILE A 89 8.67 3.27 -3.22
N PHE A 90 7.46 3.28 -2.69
CA PHE A 90 6.70 4.54 -2.53
C PHE A 90 7.30 5.49 -1.48
N TYR A 91 7.96 4.95 -0.47
CA TYR A 91 8.63 5.76 0.54
C TYR A 91 9.80 6.55 -0.04
N VAL A 92 10.59 5.93 -0.92
CA VAL A 92 11.71 6.61 -1.60
C VAL A 92 11.19 7.72 -2.52
N ASP A 93 10.13 7.45 -3.28
CA ASP A 93 9.50 8.44 -4.15
C ASP A 93 8.97 9.64 -3.36
N LEU A 94 8.18 9.40 -2.31
CA LEU A 94 7.67 10.44 -1.43
C LEU A 94 8.78 11.24 -0.73
N ALA A 95 9.90 10.60 -0.38
CA ALA A 95 11.04 11.29 0.20
C ALA A 95 11.69 12.26 -0.79
N LEU A 96 11.77 11.87 -2.07
CA LEU A 96 12.27 12.73 -3.14
C LEU A 96 11.34 13.93 -3.37
N ASP A 97 10.02 13.70 -3.41
CA ASP A 97 9.01 14.77 -3.53
C ASP A 97 9.12 15.79 -2.41
N ILE A 98 9.25 15.34 -1.17
CA ILE A 98 9.42 16.20 0.00
C ILE A 98 10.74 17.01 -0.12
N PHE A 99 11.80 16.35 -0.57
CA PHE A 99 13.12 17.00 -0.70
C PHE A 99 13.12 18.11 -1.76
N VAL A 100 12.36 17.93 -2.84
CA VAL A 100 12.17 18.93 -3.91
C VAL A 100 11.18 20.04 -3.49
N GLY A 101 10.41 19.83 -2.40
CA GLY A 101 9.41 20.79 -1.93
C GLY A 101 8.08 20.70 -2.67
N ASN A 102 7.75 19.52 -3.18
CA ASN A 102 6.46 19.26 -3.81
C ASN A 102 5.39 19.02 -2.74
N ASP A 103 4.40 19.89 -2.67
CA ASP A 103 3.26 19.79 -1.73
C ASP A 103 1.93 19.42 -2.44
N GLU A 104 1.99 19.05 -3.71
CA GLU A 104 0.81 18.63 -4.46
C GLU A 104 0.30 17.25 -4.02
N ASN A 105 -0.89 16.87 -4.49
CA ASN A 105 -1.46 15.56 -4.19
C ASN A 105 -0.60 14.43 -4.79
N CYS A 106 0.01 13.61 -3.93
CA CYS A 106 0.85 12.48 -4.36
C CYS A 106 0.09 11.35 -5.09
N GLY A 107 -1.24 11.41 -5.14
CA GLY A 107 -2.05 10.37 -5.78
C GLY A 107 -2.15 9.04 -5.01
N CYS A 108 -1.50 8.92 -3.85
CA CYS A 108 -1.50 7.68 -3.05
C CYS A 108 -2.89 7.18 -2.66
N PHE A 109 -3.85 8.10 -2.47
CA PHE A 109 -5.28 7.82 -2.26
C PHE A 109 -6.15 8.46 -3.36
N GLY A 110 -5.61 8.63 -4.56
CA GLY A 110 -6.31 9.17 -5.71
C GLY A 110 -6.94 10.54 -5.44
N GLN A 111 -8.15 10.74 -5.93
CA GLN A 111 -8.93 11.96 -5.70
C GLN A 111 -9.82 11.90 -4.47
N LEU A 112 -10.10 10.70 -3.95
CA LEU A 112 -11.05 10.53 -2.85
C LEU A 112 -10.52 11.17 -1.55
N ILE A 113 -9.24 11.01 -1.29
CA ILE A 113 -8.54 11.59 -0.13
C ILE A 113 -7.26 12.23 -0.65
N PRO A 114 -7.30 13.51 -1.09
CA PRO A 114 -6.09 14.19 -1.50
C PRO A 114 -5.12 14.26 -0.32
N MET A 115 -3.89 13.86 -0.55
CA MET A 115 -2.85 13.73 0.47
C MET A 115 -1.54 14.29 -0.03
N THR A 116 -0.91 15.11 0.79
CA THR A 116 0.43 15.63 0.49
C THR A 116 1.49 14.53 0.63
N PRO A 117 2.65 14.65 -0.03
CA PRO A 117 3.75 13.68 0.12
C PRO A 117 4.16 13.49 1.58
N THR A 118 4.15 14.53 2.40
CA THR A 118 4.49 14.48 3.83
C THR A 118 3.50 13.62 4.62
N GLU A 119 2.20 13.80 4.39
CA GLU A 119 1.15 13.00 5.05
C GLU A 119 1.22 11.54 4.64
N ALA A 120 1.43 11.26 3.35
CA ALA A 120 1.62 9.92 2.83
C ALA A 120 2.87 9.24 3.41
N PHE A 121 3.96 9.99 3.57
CA PHE A 121 5.20 9.53 4.17
C PHE A 121 5.01 9.11 5.63
N ILE A 122 4.35 9.92 6.45
CA ILE A 122 4.04 9.60 7.85
C ILE A 122 3.15 8.34 7.94
N LYS A 123 2.12 8.26 7.11
CA LYS A 123 1.25 7.07 7.00
C LYS A 123 2.06 5.81 6.68
N ASN A 124 3.00 5.87 5.74
CA ASN A 124 3.83 4.73 5.36
C ASN A 124 4.75 4.28 6.49
N ILE A 125 5.35 5.22 7.24
CA ILE A 125 6.14 4.88 8.45
C ILE A 125 5.27 4.11 9.46
N PHE A 126 4.08 4.63 9.76
CA PHE A 126 3.16 3.99 10.71
C PHE A 126 2.79 2.58 10.24
N THR A 127 2.52 2.40 8.95
CA THR A 127 2.20 1.09 8.36
C THR A 127 3.37 0.11 8.48
N ILE A 128 4.60 0.56 8.23
CA ILE A 128 5.81 -0.28 8.38
C ILE A 128 6.00 -0.70 9.84
N LEU A 129 5.79 0.20 10.80
CA LEU A 129 5.87 -0.14 12.23
C LEU A 129 4.83 -1.19 12.63
N LEU A 130 3.59 -1.06 12.14
CA LEU A 130 2.55 -2.08 12.37
C LEU A 130 2.91 -3.42 11.74
N LEU A 131 3.46 -3.44 10.52
CA LEU A 131 3.92 -4.67 9.87
C LEU A 131 5.05 -5.33 10.66
N PHE A 132 5.99 -4.56 11.16
CA PHE A 132 7.07 -5.06 12.02
C PHE A 132 6.53 -5.65 13.32
N PHE A 133 5.54 -4.99 13.94
CA PHE A 133 4.87 -5.51 15.13
C PHE A 133 4.17 -6.84 14.83
N ILE A 134 3.45 -6.95 13.71
CA ILE A 134 2.80 -8.21 13.29
C ILE A 134 3.87 -9.28 13.07
N TYR A 135 4.95 -8.95 12.36
CA TYR A 135 6.05 -9.88 12.08
C TYR A 135 6.63 -10.50 13.35
N ARG A 136 6.80 -9.72 14.42
CA ARG A 136 7.32 -10.22 15.70
C ARG A 136 6.31 -11.11 16.45
N ASN A 137 5.02 -10.84 16.32
CA ASN A 137 3.98 -11.48 17.15
C ASN A 137 3.28 -12.66 16.46
N VAL A 138 3.40 -12.83 15.15
CA VAL A 138 2.88 -14.00 14.43
C VAL A 138 3.88 -15.14 14.55
N ASN A 139 3.41 -16.32 14.95
CA ASN A 139 4.21 -17.54 15.02
C ASN A 139 3.91 -18.46 13.85
N ASP A 140 4.84 -18.58 12.91
CA ASP A 140 4.72 -19.48 11.74
C ASP A 140 4.56 -20.99 12.11
N LYS A 141 5.00 -21.36 13.33
CA LYS A 141 4.95 -22.77 13.78
C LYS A 141 3.53 -23.31 14.04
N LYS A 142 2.52 -22.44 14.14
CA LYS A 142 1.13 -22.84 14.38
C LYS A 142 0.33 -22.94 13.07
N GLU A 143 0.89 -22.51 11.95
CA GLU A 143 0.24 -22.51 10.63
C GLU A 143 0.47 -23.82 9.86
N SER A 144 1.43 -24.66 10.29
CA SER A 144 1.79 -25.91 9.61
C SER A 144 0.82 -27.08 9.85
N ASN A 145 -0.14 -26.97 10.77
CA ASN A 145 -1.02 -28.08 11.17
C ASN A 145 -2.48 -27.92 10.71
N PHE A 146 -2.72 -27.15 9.64
CA PHE A 146 -4.06 -27.09 9.04
C PHE A 146 -3.99 -27.59 7.59
N LEU A 147 -3.77 -28.88 7.45
CA LEU A 147 -4.12 -29.70 6.30
C LEU A 147 -4.92 -30.89 6.81
#